data_626cf9ee38c7eadb78a214b7f5438ed7
#
_entry.id   626cf9ee38c7eadb78a214b7f5438ed7
#
_cell.length_a   1.000
_cell.length_b   1.000
_cell.length_c   1.000
_cell.angle_alpha   90.00
_cell.angle_beta   90.00
_cell.angle_gamma   90.00
#
_symmetry.space_group_name_H-M   'P 1'
#
loop_
_entity.id
_entity.type
_entity.pdbx_description
1 polymer ?
#
loop_
_entity_poly.entity_id
_entity_poly.type
_entity_poly.pdbx_seq_one_letter_code
_entity_poly.pdbx_strand_id
1 'polypeptide(L)'
;MKKILVLLLMLILGIVSYAKADDVLGTWLIKEKGKIVEIYKNKAGEYAGKIKKDNFIFLKQNNDLTYDKERNSLAYFTLKFPEDRFSWSIWINIEKDGSLFIKGTGNTEVGKYITELHLIRQK
;
A
#
# COMPACT_ATOMS: atom_id res chain seq x y z
N MET A 1 23.04 -33.17 7.53
CA MET A 1 21.75 -32.86 6.90
C MET A 1 20.76 -32.19 7.84
N LYS A 2 20.57 -32.71 9.05
CA LYS A 2 19.63 -32.09 10.00
C LYS A 2 19.97 -30.65 10.38
N LYS A 3 21.26 -30.31 10.49
CA LYS A 3 21.71 -28.95 10.82
C LYS A 3 21.43 -27.95 9.73
N ILE A 4 21.52 -28.34 8.48
CA ILE A 4 21.24 -27.49 7.33
C ILE A 4 19.73 -27.19 7.23
N LEU A 5 18.89 -28.17 7.54
CA LEU A 5 17.44 -28.01 7.53
C LEU A 5 16.98 -27.02 8.60
N VAL A 6 17.56 -27.09 9.79
CA VAL A 6 17.21 -26.17 10.89
C VAL A 6 17.63 -24.75 10.54
N LEU A 7 18.81 -24.55 9.94
CA LEU A 7 19.29 -23.25 9.51
C LEU A 7 18.38 -22.66 8.43
N LEU A 8 17.95 -23.50 7.46
CA LEU A 8 17.05 -23.06 6.40
C LEU A 8 15.69 -22.64 6.98
N LEU A 9 15.17 -23.38 7.94
CA LEU A 9 13.92 -23.08 8.61
C LEU A 9 14.00 -21.77 9.38
N MET A 10 15.10 -21.52 10.06
CA MET A 10 15.32 -20.24 10.78
C MET A 10 15.41 -19.06 9.85
N LEU A 11 16.05 -19.23 8.69
CA LEU A 11 16.12 -18.19 7.67
C LEU A 11 14.75 -17.86 7.10
N ILE A 12 13.93 -18.86 6.83
CA ILE A 12 12.55 -18.68 6.35
C ILE A 12 11.71 -17.98 7.40
N LEU A 13 11.80 -18.40 8.65
CA LEU A 13 11.06 -17.77 9.76
C LEU A 13 11.50 -16.34 9.99
N GLY A 14 12.80 -16.06 9.88
CA GLY A 14 13.33 -14.71 9.99
C GLY A 14 12.82 -13.79 8.89
N ILE A 15 12.66 -14.31 7.66
CA ILE A 15 12.14 -13.54 6.53
C ILE A 15 10.64 -13.29 6.70
N VAL A 16 9.88 -14.30 7.16
CA VAL A 16 8.43 -14.20 7.31
C VAL A 16 8.04 -13.31 8.49
N SER A 17 8.89 -13.17 9.52
CA SER A 17 8.57 -12.37 10.71
C SER A 17 8.57 -10.85 10.44
N TYR A 18 9.09 -10.41 9.28
CA TYR A 18 9.12 -8.99 8.92
C TYR A 18 8.09 -8.69 7.85
N ALA A 19 7.08 -7.90 8.18
CA ALA A 19 6.29 -7.26 7.14
C ALA A 19 7.21 -6.32 6.38
N LYS A 20 7.18 -6.41 5.06
CA LYS A 20 8.04 -5.63 4.16
C LYS A 20 7.20 -4.61 3.42
N ALA A 21 7.84 -3.50 3.03
CA ALA A 21 7.17 -2.51 2.20
C ALA A 21 6.54 -3.16 0.96
N ASP A 22 7.22 -4.14 0.36
CA ASP A 22 6.74 -4.84 -0.83
C ASP A 22 5.49 -5.69 -0.58
N ASP A 23 5.05 -5.86 0.66
CA ASP A 23 3.79 -6.54 0.97
C ASP A 23 2.58 -5.77 0.46
N VAL A 24 2.75 -4.49 0.08
CA VAL A 24 1.67 -3.72 -0.54
C VAL A 24 1.45 -4.10 -2.01
N LEU A 25 2.42 -4.77 -2.64
CA LEU A 25 2.32 -5.14 -4.06
C LEU A 25 1.26 -6.20 -4.27
N GLY A 26 0.49 -6.08 -5.35
CA GLY A 26 -0.49 -7.06 -5.74
C GLY A 26 -1.81 -6.44 -6.15
N THR A 27 -2.82 -7.31 -6.25
CA THR A 27 -4.17 -6.91 -6.66
C THR A 27 -5.06 -6.83 -5.43
N TRP A 28 -5.83 -5.77 -5.33
CA TRP A 28 -6.61 -5.43 -4.16
C TRP A 28 -8.03 -4.99 -4.53
N LEU A 29 -8.98 -5.29 -3.65
CA LEU A 29 -10.32 -4.71 -3.71
C LEU A 29 -10.38 -3.54 -2.74
N ILE A 30 -10.72 -2.35 -3.22
CA ILE A 30 -11.02 -1.21 -2.35
C ILE A 30 -12.47 -1.37 -1.88
N LYS A 31 -12.63 -1.73 -0.62
CA LYS A 31 -13.93 -2.08 -0.06
C LYS A 31 -14.96 -0.95 -0.19
N GLU A 32 -14.54 0.28 0.10
CA GLU A 32 -15.42 1.45 0.10
C GLU A 32 -15.87 1.87 -1.29
N LYS A 33 -15.13 1.49 -2.33
CA LYS A 33 -15.41 1.90 -3.70
C LYS A 33 -15.81 0.77 -4.63
N GLY A 34 -15.62 -0.48 -4.19
CA GLY A 34 -15.89 -1.64 -5.02
C GLY A 34 -14.99 -1.75 -6.24
N LYS A 35 -13.82 -1.12 -6.21
CA LYS A 35 -12.88 -1.10 -7.34
C LYS A 35 -11.75 -2.07 -7.13
N ILE A 36 -11.37 -2.78 -8.20
CA ILE A 36 -10.19 -3.64 -8.20
C ILE A 36 -9.01 -2.82 -8.70
N VAL A 37 -7.94 -2.81 -7.92
CA VAL A 37 -6.75 -2.02 -8.20
C VAL A 37 -5.51 -2.91 -8.12
N GLU A 38 -4.43 -2.43 -8.71
CA GLU A 38 -3.14 -3.09 -8.63
C GLU A 38 -2.10 -2.11 -8.10
N ILE A 39 -1.38 -2.52 -7.06
CA ILE A 39 -0.22 -1.77 -6.57
C ILE A 39 1.02 -2.48 -7.10
N TYR A 40 1.88 -1.72 -7.76
CA TYR A 40 3.05 -2.25 -8.46
C TYR A 40 4.23 -1.29 -8.33
N LYS A 41 5.41 -1.75 -8.73
CA LYS A 41 6.58 -0.88 -8.89
C LYS A 41 6.73 -0.53 -10.36
N ASN A 42 6.89 0.76 -10.64
CA ASN A 42 7.13 1.23 -12.01
C ASN A 42 8.59 1.03 -12.41
N LYS A 43 8.94 1.47 -13.62
CA LYS A 43 10.30 1.31 -14.15
C LYS A 43 11.37 2.03 -13.32
N ALA A 44 11.00 3.09 -12.63
CA ALA A 44 11.89 3.83 -11.75
C ALA A 44 12.03 3.19 -10.37
N GLY A 45 11.35 2.07 -10.12
CA GLY A 45 11.37 1.40 -8.83
C GLY A 45 10.48 2.03 -7.78
N GLU A 46 9.57 2.90 -8.19
CA GLU A 46 8.64 3.57 -7.29
C GLU A 46 7.32 2.84 -7.22
N TYR A 47 6.69 2.88 -6.05
CA TYR A 47 5.36 2.32 -5.88
C TYR A 47 4.32 3.17 -6.58
N ALA A 48 3.39 2.52 -7.25
CA ALA A 48 2.27 3.16 -7.90
C ALA A 48 1.06 2.25 -7.82
N GLY A 49 -0.13 2.83 -7.99
CA GLY A 49 -1.37 2.06 -8.02
C GLY A 49 -2.23 2.47 -9.19
N LYS A 50 -2.84 1.49 -9.83
CA LYS A 50 -3.74 1.72 -10.97
C LYS A 50 -5.04 0.98 -10.79
N ILE A 51 -6.12 1.56 -11.32
CA ILE A 51 -7.42 0.90 -11.40
C ILE A 51 -7.34 -0.08 -12.56
N LYS A 52 -7.62 -1.37 -12.32
CA LYS A 52 -7.42 -2.40 -13.34
C LYS A 52 -8.32 -2.22 -14.56
N LYS A 53 -9.51 -1.69 -14.37
CA LYS A 53 -10.49 -1.55 -15.44
C LYS A 53 -10.00 -0.64 -16.58
N ASP A 54 -9.38 0.48 -16.25
CA ASP A 54 -9.01 1.51 -17.23
C ASP A 54 -7.56 1.96 -17.14
N ASN A 55 -6.75 1.33 -16.28
CA ASN A 55 -5.35 1.64 -16.06
C ASN A 55 -5.10 3.07 -15.54
N PHE A 56 -6.12 3.70 -14.96
CA PHE A 56 -5.96 5.01 -14.36
C PHE A 56 -5.04 4.94 -13.12
N ILE A 57 -3.99 5.73 -13.10
CA ILE A 57 -3.05 5.76 -11.97
C ILE A 57 -3.62 6.63 -10.88
N PHE A 58 -4.06 6.03 -9.78
CA PHE A 58 -4.69 6.72 -8.67
C PHE A 58 -3.75 6.92 -7.49
N LEU A 59 -2.62 6.20 -7.44
CA LEU A 59 -1.69 6.21 -6.32
C LEU A 59 -0.28 6.39 -6.83
N LYS A 60 0.45 7.36 -6.26
CA LYS A 60 1.83 7.65 -6.61
C LYS A 60 2.66 7.87 -5.36
N GLN A 61 3.87 7.33 -5.36
CA GLN A 61 4.85 7.57 -4.33
C GLN A 61 5.44 8.97 -4.49
N ASN A 62 5.54 9.69 -3.37
CA ASN A 62 6.27 10.97 -3.33
C ASN A 62 7.75 10.71 -3.06
N ASN A 63 8.60 11.68 -3.35
CA ASN A 63 10.06 11.54 -3.24
C ASN A 63 10.55 11.21 -1.83
N ASP A 64 9.75 11.58 -0.82
CA ASP A 64 10.11 11.40 0.59
C ASP A 64 9.54 10.12 1.19
N LEU A 65 9.29 9.10 0.37
CA LEU A 65 8.71 7.85 0.87
C LEU A 65 9.53 7.28 2.02
N THR A 66 8.84 6.95 3.10
CA THR A 66 9.43 6.29 4.26
C THR A 66 8.61 5.05 4.63
N TYR A 67 9.33 4.02 5.06
CA TYR A 67 8.71 2.83 5.63
C TYR A 67 9.03 2.73 7.11
N ASP A 68 7.99 2.69 7.94
CA ASP A 68 8.11 2.54 9.38
C ASP A 68 7.88 1.07 9.74
N LYS A 69 8.96 0.39 10.13
CA LYS A 69 8.92 -1.03 10.49
C LYS A 69 8.04 -1.32 11.70
N GLU A 70 8.05 -0.44 12.67
CA GLU A 70 7.31 -0.66 13.92
C GLU A 70 5.80 -0.59 13.69
N ARG A 71 5.37 0.29 12.79
CA ARG A 71 3.96 0.49 12.49
C ARG A 71 3.50 -0.26 11.24
N ASN A 72 4.43 -0.89 10.51
CA ASN A 72 4.16 -1.49 9.20
C ASN A 72 3.44 -0.53 8.28
N SER A 73 4.00 0.67 8.15
CA SER A 73 3.34 1.76 7.45
C SER A 73 4.28 2.41 6.45
N LEU A 74 3.74 2.67 5.25
CA LEU A 74 4.43 3.47 4.25
C LEU A 74 3.76 4.84 4.18
N ALA A 75 4.57 5.89 4.27
CA ALA A 75 4.09 7.27 4.24
C ALA A 75 4.54 7.99 2.97
N TYR A 76 3.88 9.11 2.69
CA TYR A 76 4.19 10.04 1.61
C TYR A 76 3.80 9.53 0.23
N PHE A 77 2.52 9.18 0.11
CA PHE A 77 1.88 8.91 -1.18
C PHE A 77 0.89 10.02 -1.51
N THR A 78 0.66 10.18 -2.80
CA THR A 78 -0.44 11.01 -3.31
C THR A 78 -1.48 10.11 -3.92
N LEU A 79 -2.74 10.30 -3.53
CA LEU A 79 -3.86 9.50 -4.01
C LEU A 79 -4.89 10.43 -4.63
N LYS A 80 -5.37 10.08 -5.83
CA LYS A 80 -6.43 10.82 -6.50
C LYS A 80 -7.17 9.88 -7.45
N PHE A 81 -8.45 9.68 -7.19
CA PHE A 81 -9.35 8.96 -8.09
C PHE A 81 -9.91 9.93 -9.14
N PRO A 82 -10.46 9.39 -10.27
CA PRO A 82 -11.03 10.27 -11.31
C PRO A 82 -12.13 11.21 -10.81
N GLU A 83 -12.93 10.77 -9.83
CA GLU A 83 -14.01 11.56 -9.24
C GLU A 83 -13.55 12.61 -8.24
N ASP A 84 -12.29 12.54 -7.80
CA ASP A 84 -11.77 13.45 -6.77
C ASP A 84 -11.45 14.82 -7.36
N ARG A 85 -11.83 15.86 -6.63
CA ARG A 85 -11.51 17.25 -7.01
C ARG A 85 -10.10 17.68 -6.61
N PHE A 86 -9.51 16.98 -5.63
CA PHE A 86 -8.19 17.30 -5.12
C PHE A 86 -7.46 16.01 -4.80
N SER A 87 -6.14 16.13 -4.61
CA SER A 87 -5.30 15.00 -4.23
C SER A 87 -5.26 14.83 -2.73
N TRP A 88 -5.13 13.58 -2.30
CA TRP A 88 -5.00 13.21 -0.89
C TRP A 88 -3.55 12.89 -0.60
N SER A 89 -3.06 13.36 0.55
CA SER A 89 -1.79 12.88 1.11
C SER A 89 -2.09 11.70 2.00
N ILE A 90 -1.56 10.53 1.67
CA ILE A 90 -1.96 9.30 2.35
C ILE A 90 -0.77 8.51 2.85
N TRP A 91 -1.04 7.62 3.79
CA TRP A 91 -0.13 6.56 4.19
C TRP A 91 -0.87 5.22 4.12
N ILE A 92 -0.08 4.15 3.96
CA ILE A 92 -0.60 2.80 3.83
C ILE A 92 -0.12 2.00 5.03
N ASN A 93 -1.05 1.46 5.81
CA ASN A 93 -0.76 0.54 6.90
C ASN A 93 -0.94 -0.88 6.41
N ILE A 94 0.05 -1.73 6.66
CA ILE A 94 -0.03 -3.15 6.39
C ILE A 94 -0.55 -3.81 7.66
N GLU A 95 -1.78 -4.37 7.57
CA GLU A 95 -2.43 -4.95 8.73
C GLU A 95 -1.93 -6.36 9.01
N LYS A 96 -2.16 -6.86 10.23
CA LYS A 96 -1.71 -8.19 10.64
C LYS A 96 -2.30 -9.32 9.81
N ASP A 97 -3.52 -9.13 9.30
CA ASP A 97 -4.19 -10.13 8.46
C ASP A 97 -3.78 -10.07 6.99
N GLY A 98 -2.84 -9.18 6.65
CA GLY A 98 -2.37 -9.00 5.29
C GLY A 98 -3.15 -8.01 4.46
N SER A 99 -4.25 -7.46 4.99
CA SER A 99 -4.99 -6.39 4.30
C SER A 99 -4.24 -5.07 4.42
N LEU A 100 -4.68 -4.07 3.65
CA LEU A 100 -4.13 -2.73 3.72
C LEU A 100 -5.18 -1.75 4.23
N PHE A 101 -4.73 -0.81 5.03
CA PHE A 101 -5.55 0.31 5.48
C PHE A 101 -4.88 1.59 5.00
N ILE A 102 -5.58 2.34 4.15
CA ILE A 102 -5.09 3.62 3.63
C ILE A 102 -5.83 4.72 4.37
N LYS A 103 -5.06 5.61 4.96
CA LYS A 103 -5.61 6.79 5.63
C LYS A 103 -4.90 8.02 5.11
N GLY A 104 -5.65 9.09 4.92
CA GLY A 104 -5.05 10.29 4.39
C GLY A 104 -5.85 11.53 4.68
N THR A 105 -5.25 12.65 4.32
CA THR A 105 -5.84 13.97 4.51
C THR A 105 -5.77 14.77 3.22
N GLY A 106 -6.83 15.55 2.97
CA GLY A 106 -6.88 16.51 1.89
C GLY A 106 -7.16 17.87 2.47
N ASN A 107 -6.37 18.87 2.07
CA ASN A 107 -6.58 20.26 2.48
C ASN A 107 -7.20 21.03 1.34
N THR A 108 -8.30 21.71 1.61
CA THR A 108 -8.96 22.57 0.65
C THR A 108 -9.18 23.96 1.29
N GLU A 109 -9.62 24.93 0.48
CA GLU A 109 -9.92 26.27 0.96
C GLU A 109 -11.06 26.26 2.00
N VAL A 110 -11.93 25.25 1.96
CA VAL A 110 -13.08 25.16 2.86
C VAL A 110 -12.83 24.29 4.07
N GLY A 111 -11.68 23.60 4.17
CA GLY A 111 -11.37 22.80 5.34
C GLY A 111 -10.47 21.62 5.07
N LYS A 112 -10.29 20.82 6.11
CA LYS A 112 -9.49 19.60 6.08
C LYS A 112 -10.42 18.40 6.06
N TYR A 113 -10.17 17.50 5.09
CA TYR A 113 -10.92 16.29 4.94
C TYR A 113 -10.05 15.08 5.25
N ILE A 114 -10.68 13.99 5.68
CA ILE A 114 -10.01 12.72 5.99
C ILE A 114 -10.63 11.64 5.12
N THR A 115 -9.78 10.78 4.57
CA THR A 115 -10.22 9.59 3.82
C THR A 115 -9.67 8.35 4.48
N GLU A 116 -10.46 7.26 4.44
CA GLU A 116 -10.06 5.95 4.94
C GLU A 116 -10.53 4.89 3.94
N LEU A 117 -9.59 4.04 3.52
CA LEU A 117 -9.88 2.97 2.57
C LEU A 117 -9.31 1.66 3.09
N HIS A 118 -10.09 0.59 2.90
CA HIS A 118 -9.68 -0.77 3.26
C HIS A 118 -9.48 -1.57 1.99
N LEU A 119 -8.30 -2.16 1.84
CA LEU A 119 -7.93 -2.93 0.67
C LEU A 119 -7.80 -4.40 1.06
N ILE A 120 -8.55 -5.25 0.36
CA ILE A 120 -8.57 -6.70 0.59
C ILE A 120 -7.88 -7.37 -0.58
N ARG A 121 -6.88 -8.21 -0.26
CA ARG A 121 -6.09 -8.86 -1.30
C ARG A 121 -6.95 -9.78 -2.16
N GLN A 122 -6.74 -9.69 -3.46
CA GLN A 122 -7.39 -10.54 -4.45
C GLN A 122 -6.40 -11.56 -4.99
N LYS A 123 -6.91 -12.74 -5.31
CA LYS A 123 -6.10 -13.81 -5.89
C LYS A 123 -6.00 -13.67 -7.41
#